data_1ab24725325b22765ff64586b0209707
#
_entry.id   1ab24725325b22765ff64586b0209707
#
_cell.length_a   1.000
_cell.length_b   1.000
_cell.length_c   1.000
_cell.angle_alpha   90.00
_cell.angle_beta   90.00
_cell.angle_gamma   90.00
#
_symmetry.space_group_name_H-M   'P 1'
#
loop_
_entity.id
_entity.type
_entity.pdbx_description
1 polymer ?
#
loop_
_entity_poly.entity_id
_entity_poly.type
_entity_poly.pdbx_seq_one_letter_code
_entity_poly.pdbx_strand_id
1 'polypeptide(L)'
;MDVFAEVVSTLAYFALASVMLVLGFVVLDLLTPGKLHRLVFVDHLPNAGFIAAAQQIATGIVVATAVHSSASELGLGKGLIEAGVFGLLGIALQAAALVAMELAIPGRFRDIVEDKKLRAGAIVASVSLVMVGVVNAAWPAAGASAGGA
;
A
#
# COMPACT_ATOMS: atom_id res chain seq x y z
N MET A 1 23.88 -9.82 -20.73
CA MET A 1 22.70 -8.92 -20.64
C MET A 1 23.20 -7.49 -20.85
N ASP A 2 22.51 -6.72 -21.67
CA ASP A 2 22.95 -5.35 -21.96
C ASP A 2 22.58 -4.45 -20.77
N VAL A 3 23.58 -3.79 -20.20
CA VAL A 3 23.41 -2.83 -19.09
C VAL A 3 22.32 -1.80 -19.41
N PHE A 4 22.18 -1.42 -20.67
CA PHE A 4 21.12 -0.52 -21.11
C PHE A 4 19.73 -1.10 -20.90
N ALA A 5 19.51 -2.37 -21.22
CA ALA A 5 18.23 -3.05 -21.02
C ALA A 5 17.88 -3.18 -19.52
N GLU A 6 18.87 -3.43 -18.68
CA GLU A 6 18.68 -3.49 -17.21
C GLU A 6 18.30 -2.12 -16.63
N VAL A 7 18.96 -1.05 -17.09
CA VAL A 7 18.62 0.31 -16.66
C VAL A 7 17.21 0.69 -17.09
N VAL A 8 16.82 0.40 -18.33
CA VAL A 8 15.44 0.66 -18.82
C VAL A 8 14.41 -0.11 -18.00
N SER A 9 14.67 -1.38 -17.70
CA SER A 9 13.78 -2.20 -16.87
C SER A 9 13.63 -1.63 -15.46
N THR A 10 14.74 -1.25 -14.84
CA THR A 10 14.74 -0.65 -13.50
C THR A 10 13.92 0.65 -13.47
N LEU A 11 14.12 1.52 -14.44
CA LEU A 11 13.37 2.78 -14.55
C LEU A 11 11.87 2.54 -14.77
N ALA A 12 11.51 1.55 -15.59
CA ALA A 12 10.12 1.21 -15.86
C ALA A 12 9.41 0.69 -14.60
N TYR A 13 10.03 -0.23 -13.86
CA TYR A 13 9.49 -0.73 -12.59
C TYR A 13 9.46 0.35 -11.51
N PHE A 14 10.46 1.23 -11.44
CA PHE A 14 10.45 2.38 -10.54
C PHE A 14 9.30 3.34 -10.84
N ALA A 15 9.04 3.65 -12.10
CA ALA A 15 7.92 4.48 -12.51
C ALA A 15 6.58 3.84 -12.13
N LEU A 16 6.41 2.53 -12.40
CA LEU A 16 5.22 1.79 -12.01
C LEU A 16 5.01 1.81 -10.49
N ALA A 17 6.04 1.50 -9.71
CA ALA A 17 5.98 1.53 -8.26
C ALA A 17 5.61 2.91 -7.71
N SER A 18 6.17 3.97 -8.28
CA SER A 18 5.86 5.35 -7.90
C SER A 18 4.39 5.70 -8.16
N VAL A 19 3.86 5.31 -9.31
CA VAL A 19 2.43 5.50 -9.64
C VAL A 19 1.55 4.72 -8.66
N MET A 20 1.91 3.47 -8.33
CA MET A 20 1.15 2.66 -7.38
C MET A 20 1.14 3.26 -5.96
N LEU A 21 2.26 3.80 -5.49
CA LEU A 21 2.33 4.47 -4.19
C LEU A 21 1.44 5.72 -4.15
N VAL A 22 1.44 6.51 -5.23
CA VAL A 22 0.55 7.68 -5.34
C VAL A 22 -0.91 7.25 -5.37
N LEU A 23 -1.26 6.22 -6.14
CA LEU A 23 -2.61 5.66 -6.17
C LEU A 23 -3.05 5.14 -4.81
N GLY A 24 -2.19 4.41 -4.10
CA GLY A 24 -2.46 3.95 -2.74
C GLY A 24 -2.76 5.09 -1.79
N PHE A 25 -2.00 6.17 -1.87
CA PHE A 25 -2.26 7.38 -1.07
C PHE A 25 -3.59 8.05 -1.43
N VAL A 26 -3.88 8.20 -2.72
CA VAL A 26 -5.15 8.80 -3.20
C VAL A 26 -6.34 7.96 -2.77
N VAL A 27 -6.27 6.65 -2.88
CA VAL A 27 -7.34 5.75 -2.41
C VAL A 27 -7.58 5.92 -0.92
N LEU A 28 -6.51 5.97 -0.12
CA LEU A 28 -6.62 6.22 1.32
C LEU A 28 -7.24 7.59 1.62
N ASP A 29 -6.83 8.64 0.91
CA ASP A 29 -7.36 10.00 1.07
C ASP A 29 -8.86 10.07 0.75
N LEU A 30 -9.31 9.33 -0.25
CA LEU A 30 -10.72 9.25 -0.62
C LEU A 30 -11.57 8.47 0.39
N LEU A 31 -10.99 7.43 1.01
CA LEU A 31 -11.68 6.62 2.00
C LEU A 31 -11.70 7.27 3.39
N THR A 32 -10.73 8.13 3.70
CA THR A 32 -10.65 8.77 5.02
C THR A 32 -11.56 10.01 5.07
N PRO A 33 -12.56 10.03 5.96
CA PRO A 33 -13.39 11.19 6.14
C PRO A 33 -12.57 12.41 6.58
N GLY A 34 -12.67 13.53 5.86
CA GLY A 34 -11.98 14.78 6.21
C GLY A 34 -10.78 15.14 5.35
N LYS A 35 -10.50 14.36 4.29
CA LYS A 35 -9.35 14.53 3.37
C LYS A 35 -8.01 14.42 4.10
N LEU A 36 -7.47 13.22 4.12
CA LEU A 36 -6.25 12.87 4.85
C LEU A 36 -5.07 13.78 4.52
N HIS A 37 -4.89 14.16 3.23
CA HIS A 37 -3.83 15.07 2.83
C HIS A 37 -3.91 16.42 3.56
N ARG A 38 -5.13 16.95 3.80
CA ARG A 38 -5.32 18.20 4.54
C ARG A 38 -4.97 18.01 6.01
N LEU A 39 -5.43 16.93 6.63
CA LEU A 39 -5.16 16.63 8.05
C LEU A 39 -3.67 16.45 8.32
N VAL A 40 -2.91 15.88 7.35
CA VAL A 40 -1.47 15.65 7.48
C VAL A 40 -0.67 16.91 7.17
N PHE A 41 -0.92 17.54 6.02
CA PHE A 41 -0.03 18.59 5.49
C PHE A 41 -0.46 20.02 5.85
N VAL A 42 -1.73 20.24 6.19
CA VAL A 42 -2.26 21.57 6.54
C VAL A 42 -2.51 21.68 8.04
N ASP A 43 -3.23 20.70 8.60
CA ASP A 43 -3.61 20.73 10.02
C ASP A 43 -2.55 20.08 10.93
N HIS A 44 -1.53 19.43 10.36
CA HIS A 44 -0.39 18.80 11.05
C HIS A 44 -0.80 17.85 12.18
N LEU A 45 -1.85 17.04 11.96
CA LEU A 45 -2.36 16.12 12.97
C LEU A 45 -1.50 14.85 13.06
N PRO A 46 -0.94 14.52 14.22
CA PRO A 46 0.00 13.42 14.38
C PRO A 46 -0.65 12.06 14.08
N ASN A 47 -1.89 11.85 14.49
CA ASN A 47 -2.60 10.58 14.25
C ASN A 47 -2.83 10.33 12.76
N ALA A 48 -3.24 11.35 12.01
CA ALA A 48 -3.39 11.29 10.56
C ALA A 48 -2.05 10.98 9.89
N GLY A 49 -0.96 11.60 10.34
CA GLY A 49 0.40 11.36 9.85
C GLY A 49 0.84 9.91 10.07
N PHE A 50 0.62 9.34 11.25
CA PHE A 50 0.94 7.94 11.54
C PHE A 50 0.18 6.96 10.66
N ILE A 51 -1.12 7.17 10.48
CA ILE A 51 -1.97 6.32 9.64
C ILE A 51 -1.55 6.43 8.17
N ALA A 52 -1.28 7.63 7.66
CA ALA A 52 -0.80 7.82 6.31
C ALA A 52 0.56 7.15 6.07
N ALA A 53 1.50 7.31 7.00
CA ALA A 53 2.82 6.68 6.93
C ALA A 53 2.71 5.15 6.94
N ALA A 54 1.91 4.59 7.84
CA ALA A 54 1.66 3.15 7.92
C ALA A 54 1.07 2.58 6.63
N GLN A 55 0.11 3.28 6.03
CA GLN A 55 -0.48 2.91 4.75
C GLN A 55 0.54 2.95 3.61
N GLN A 56 1.40 3.95 3.58
CA GLN A 56 2.46 4.03 2.56
C GLN A 56 3.47 2.90 2.71
N ILE A 57 3.86 2.55 3.93
CA ILE A 57 4.72 1.40 4.20
C ILE A 57 4.04 0.11 3.72
N ALA A 58 2.77 -0.09 4.08
CA ALA A 58 2.00 -1.25 3.68
C ALA A 58 1.88 -1.39 2.15
N THR A 59 1.55 -0.29 1.46
CA THR A 59 1.49 -0.24 -0.01
C THR A 59 2.85 -0.51 -0.62
N GLY A 60 3.93 0.06 -0.05
CA GLY A 60 5.29 -0.17 -0.49
C GLY A 60 5.70 -1.64 -0.43
N ILE A 61 5.36 -2.33 0.66
CA ILE A 61 5.63 -3.77 0.82
C ILE A 61 4.89 -4.58 -0.26
N VAL A 62 3.62 -4.31 -0.49
CA VAL A 62 2.81 -4.99 -1.52
C VAL A 62 3.36 -4.76 -2.91
N VAL A 63 3.67 -3.52 -3.26
CA VAL A 63 4.21 -3.15 -4.58
C VAL A 63 5.58 -3.75 -4.79
N ALA A 64 6.47 -3.69 -3.79
CA ALA A 64 7.81 -4.30 -3.87
C ALA A 64 7.72 -5.81 -4.10
N THR A 65 6.81 -6.49 -3.41
CA THR A 65 6.60 -7.93 -3.61
C THR A 65 6.02 -8.24 -4.98
N ALA A 66 5.05 -7.46 -5.45
CA ALA A 66 4.48 -7.62 -6.79
C ALA A 66 5.55 -7.43 -7.89
N VAL A 67 6.39 -6.41 -7.77
CA VAL A 67 7.51 -6.18 -8.70
C VAL A 67 8.52 -7.32 -8.64
N HIS A 68 8.90 -7.76 -7.44
CA HIS A 68 9.89 -8.84 -7.27
C HIS A 68 9.41 -10.17 -7.87
N SER A 69 8.15 -10.53 -7.67
CA SER A 69 7.59 -11.78 -8.21
C SER A 69 7.38 -11.74 -9.72
N SER A 70 7.13 -10.58 -10.30
CA SER A 70 6.82 -10.43 -11.73
C SER A 70 8.05 -10.15 -12.59
N ALA A 71 9.17 -9.69 -12.01
CA ALA A 71 10.36 -9.28 -12.74
C ALA A 71 11.20 -10.44 -13.32
N SER A 72 11.01 -11.67 -12.83
CA SER A 72 12.01 -12.72 -12.98
C SER A 72 11.88 -13.62 -14.21
N GLU A 73 10.73 -13.73 -14.89
CA GLU A 73 10.56 -14.78 -15.91
C GLU A 73 9.84 -14.40 -17.21
N LEU A 74 9.12 -13.28 -17.28
CA LEU A 74 8.14 -13.04 -18.33
C LEU A 74 8.52 -12.00 -19.39
N GLY A 75 9.70 -11.40 -19.27
CA GLY A 75 10.09 -10.22 -20.06
C GLY A 75 9.41 -8.94 -19.57
N LEU A 76 10.01 -7.78 -19.89
CA LEU A 76 9.66 -6.47 -19.33
C LEU A 76 8.17 -6.13 -19.45
N GLY A 77 7.56 -6.34 -20.62
CA GLY A 77 6.16 -5.93 -20.86
C GLY A 77 5.16 -6.74 -20.05
N LYS A 78 5.30 -8.07 -20.02
CA LYS A 78 4.42 -8.95 -19.23
C LYS A 78 4.64 -8.75 -17.74
N GLY A 79 5.89 -8.63 -17.30
CA GLY A 79 6.22 -8.38 -15.89
C GLY A 79 5.62 -7.07 -15.38
N LEU A 80 5.65 -5.98 -16.15
CA LEU A 80 5.02 -4.72 -15.78
C LEU A 80 3.49 -4.82 -15.66
N ILE A 81 2.83 -5.52 -16.58
CA ILE A 81 1.38 -5.75 -16.53
C ILE A 81 1.03 -6.56 -15.28
N GLU A 82 1.75 -7.63 -15.03
CA GLU A 82 1.52 -8.51 -13.89
C GLU A 82 1.76 -7.78 -12.56
N ALA A 83 2.88 -7.08 -12.42
CA ALA A 83 3.16 -6.23 -11.25
C ALA A 83 2.07 -5.16 -11.05
N GLY A 84 1.60 -4.54 -12.13
CA GLY A 84 0.51 -3.57 -12.10
C GLY A 84 -0.81 -4.17 -11.60
N VAL A 85 -1.20 -5.32 -12.12
CA VAL A 85 -2.43 -6.02 -11.71
C VAL A 85 -2.37 -6.45 -10.24
N PHE A 86 -1.29 -7.09 -9.82
CA PHE A 86 -1.13 -7.51 -8.43
C PHE A 86 -0.98 -6.32 -7.47
N GLY A 87 -0.30 -5.27 -7.88
CA GLY A 87 -0.20 -4.03 -7.11
C GLY A 87 -1.57 -3.36 -6.90
N LEU A 88 -2.39 -3.24 -7.97
CA LEU A 88 -3.75 -2.73 -7.88
C LEU A 88 -4.66 -3.59 -7.00
N LEU A 89 -4.57 -4.91 -7.16
CA LEU A 89 -5.31 -5.84 -6.30
C LEU A 89 -4.90 -5.66 -4.83
N GLY A 90 -3.62 -5.51 -4.56
CA GLY A 90 -3.10 -5.25 -3.23
C GLY A 90 -3.63 -3.95 -2.62
N ILE A 91 -3.66 -2.86 -3.40
CA ILE A 91 -4.25 -1.59 -2.98
C ILE A 91 -5.75 -1.74 -2.68
N ALA A 92 -6.48 -2.46 -3.53
CA ALA A 92 -7.91 -2.72 -3.32
C ALA A 92 -8.17 -3.53 -2.04
N LEU A 93 -7.36 -4.55 -1.76
CA LEU A 93 -7.46 -5.35 -0.53
C LEU A 93 -7.13 -4.51 0.73
N GLN A 94 -6.14 -3.63 0.65
CA GLN A 94 -5.84 -2.68 1.73
C GLN A 94 -6.98 -1.70 1.96
N ALA A 95 -7.57 -1.17 0.91
CA ALA A 95 -8.75 -0.32 0.99
C ALA A 95 -9.94 -1.04 1.66
N ALA A 96 -10.18 -2.29 1.27
CA ALA A 96 -11.21 -3.11 1.89
C ALA A 96 -10.94 -3.37 3.39
N ALA A 97 -9.68 -3.63 3.76
CA ALA A 97 -9.29 -3.80 5.15
C ALA A 97 -9.49 -2.51 5.98
N LEU A 98 -9.17 -1.35 5.41
CA LEU A 98 -9.41 -0.05 6.06
C LEU A 98 -10.91 0.17 6.30
N VAL A 99 -11.75 -0.08 5.29
CA VAL A 99 -13.21 0.03 5.42
C VAL A 99 -13.74 -0.95 6.47
N ALA A 100 -13.23 -2.18 6.51
CA ALA A 100 -13.61 -3.16 7.51
C ALA A 100 -13.24 -2.70 8.93
N MET A 101 -12.07 -2.09 9.10
CA MET A 101 -11.65 -1.50 10.39
C MET A 101 -12.56 -0.33 10.80
N GLU A 102 -12.93 0.53 9.86
CA GLU A 102 -13.83 1.66 10.12
C GLU A 102 -15.23 1.17 10.53
N LEU A 103 -15.75 0.13 9.87
CA LEU A 103 -17.03 -0.49 10.23
C LEU A 103 -17.00 -1.21 11.59
N ALA A 104 -15.86 -1.80 11.94
CA ALA A 104 -15.67 -2.48 13.22
C ALA A 104 -15.60 -1.49 14.41
N ILE A 105 -15.22 -0.24 14.17
CA ILE A 105 -15.04 0.81 15.19
C ILE A 105 -15.88 2.05 14.83
N PRO A 106 -17.21 1.96 14.82
CA PRO A 106 -18.06 3.03 14.32
C PRO A 106 -17.94 4.29 15.18
N GLY A 107 -17.68 5.42 14.52
CA GLY A 107 -17.60 6.77 15.08
C GLY A 107 -16.30 7.12 15.81
N ARG A 108 -15.45 6.15 16.15
CA ARG A 108 -14.20 6.39 16.88
C ARG A 108 -12.97 6.54 15.99
N PHE A 109 -12.98 5.98 14.79
CA PHE A 109 -11.83 6.07 13.90
C PHE A 109 -11.61 7.52 13.43
N ARG A 110 -12.67 8.20 13.04
CA ARG A 110 -12.64 9.61 12.66
C ARG A 110 -12.17 10.50 13.81
N ASP A 111 -12.72 10.28 15.01
CA ASP A 111 -12.35 11.05 16.21
C ASP A 111 -10.87 10.86 16.57
N ILE A 112 -10.32 9.65 16.32
CA ILE A 112 -8.91 9.35 16.54
C ILE A 112 -8.05 10.10 15.53
N VAL A 113 -8.43 10.12 14.25
CA VAL A 113 -7.66 10.75 13.17
C VAL A 113 -7.61 12.27 13.33
N GLU A 114 -8.72 12.89 13.74
CA GLU A 114 -8.88 14.34 13.90
C GLU A 114 -8.34 14.87 15.25
N ASP A 115 -7.93 14.00 16.18
CA ASP A 115 -7.42 14.45 17.49
C ASP A 115 -6.01 15.06 17.36
N LYS A 116 -5.82 16.19 18.04
CA LYS A 116 -4.53 16.89 18.10
C LYS A 116 -3.48 16.20 18.98
N LYS A 117 -3.92 15.29 19.85
CA LYS A 117 -3.03 14.48 20.70
C LYS A 117 -2.88 13.10 20.13
N LEU A 118 -1.63 12.58 20.13
CA LEU A 118 -1.35 11.21 19.71
C LEU A 118 -2.12 10.23 20.59
N ARG A 119 -2.96 9.41 19.96
CA ARG A 119 -3.76 8.39 20.63
C ARG A 119 -3.20 7.00 20.41
N ALA A 120 -3.24 6.17 21.44
CA ALA A 120 -2.84 4.77 21.35
C ALA A 120 -3.62 4.03 20.25
N GLY A 121 -4.89 4.37 20.03
CA GLY A 121 -5.71 3.82 18.93
C GLY A 121 -5.14 4.09 17.54
N ALA A 122 -4.53 5.26 17.30
CA ALA A 122 -3.87 5.56 16.04
C ALA A 122 -2.63 4.68 15.80
N ILE A 123 -1.87 4.41 16.85
CA ILE A 123 -0.70 3.51 16.78
C ILE A 123 -1.14 2.09 16.47
N VAL A 124 -2.16 1.58 17.17
CA VAL A 124 -2.70 0.23 16.92
C VAL A 124 -3.24 0.11 15.50
N ALA A 125 -4.02 1.09 15.03
CA ALA A 125 -4.53 1.11 13.66
C ALA A 125 -3.38 1.13 12.63
N SER A 126 -2.34 1.92 12.87
CA SER A 126 -1.16 2.00 12.00
C SER A 126 -0.44 0.67 11.91
N VAL A 127 -0.19 0.01 13.04
CA VAL A 127 0.44 -1.32 13.06
C VAL A 127 -0.43 -2.34 12.33
N SER A 128 -1.75 -2.33 12.55
CA SER A 128 -2.67 -3.23 11.87
C SER A 128 -2.66 -3.03 10.35
N LEU A 129 -2.60 -1.79 9.86
CA LEU A 129 -2.48 -1.51 8.43
C LEU A 129 -1.19 -2.07 7.82
N VAL A 130 -0.06 -1.91 8.52
CA VAL A 130 1.22 -2.50 8.08
C VAL A 130 1.13 -4.02 8.05
N MET A 131 0.55 -4.65 9.07
CA MET A 131 0.40 -6.10 9.11
C MET A 131 -0.51 -6.63 8.00
N VAL A 132 -1.59 -5.92 7.67
CA VAL A 132 -2.43 -6.25 6.50
C VAL A 132 -1.60 -6.18 5.22
N GLY A 133 -0.74 -5.18 5.05
CA GLY A 133 0.18 -5.07 3.93
C GLY A 133 1.14 -6.27 3.83
N VAL A 134 1.71 -6.69 4.95
CA VAL A 134 2.60 -7.87 5.02
C VAL A 134 1.85 -9.15 4.64
N VAL A 135 0.67 -9.37 5.20
CA VAL A 135 -0.16 -10.56 4.89
C VAL A 135 -0.56 -10.57 3.41
N ASN A 136 -0.97 -9.40 2.89
CA ASN A 136 -1.34 -9.25 1.50
C ASN A 136 -0.15 -9.53 0.55
N ALA A 137 1.05 -9.08 0.91
CA ALA A 137 2.28 -9.33 0.16
C ALA A 137 2.72 -10.80 0.19
N ALA A 138 2.37 -11.55 1.22
CA ALA A 138 2.72 -12.97 1.34
C ALA A 138 1.94 -13.89 0.39
N TRP A 139 0.77 -13.46 -0.09
CA TRP A 139 -0.11 -14.28 -0.94
C TRP A 139 0.51 -14.69 -2.29
N PRO A 140 1.15 -13.80 -3.08
CA PRO A 140 1.77 -14.18 -4.35
C PRO A 140 2.93 -15.16 -4.17
N ALA A 141 3.69 -15.03 -3.08
CA ALA A 141 4.80 -15.93 -2.77
C ALA A 141 4.33 -17.36 -2.44
N ALA A 142 3.17 -17.50 -1.80
CA ALA A 142 2.57 -18.81 -1.51
C ALA A 142 2.05 -19.52 -2.78
N GLY A 143 1.50 -18.75 -3.74
CA GLY A 143 1.01 -19.29 -5.03
C GLY A 143 2.13 -19.81 -5.92
N ALA A 144 3.27 -19.14 -5.94
CA ALA A 144 4.44 -19.55 -6.73
C ALA A 144 5.05 -20.89 -6.24
N SER A 145 4.98 -21.19 -4.95
CA SER A 145 5.47 -22.45 -4.38
C SER A 145 4.52 -23.63 -4.61
N ALA A 146 3.24 -23.40 -4.83
CA ALA A 146 2.23 -24.44 -5.05
C ALA A 146 2.15 -24.94 -6.50
N GLY A 147 2.64 -24.16 -7.46
CA GLY A 147 2.64 -24.50 -8.89
C GLY A 147 3.84 -25.32 -9.38
N GLY A 148 4.80 -25.61 -8.51
CA GLY A 148 6.04 -26.35 -8.81
C GLY A 148 6.08 -27.81 -8.37
N ALA A 149 4.93 -28.40 -8.04
CA ALA A 149 4.84 -29.82 -7.66
C ALA A 149 4.17 -30.64 -8.75
#